data_d25931c34982bf584ee501000a5216a2
#
_entry.id   d25931c34982bf584ee501000a5216a2
#
_cell.length_a   1.000
_cell.length_b   1.000
_cell.length_c   1.000
_cell.angle_alpha   90.00
_cell.angle_beta   90.00
_cell.angle_gamma   90.00
#
_symmetry.space_group_name_H-M   'P 1'
#
loop_
_entity.id
_entity.type
_entity.pdbx_description
1 polymer ?
#
loop_
_entity_poly.entity_id
_entity_poly.type
_entity_poly.pdbx_seq_one_letter_code
_entity_poly.pdbx_strand_id
1 'polypeptide(L)'
;IGSLFWVLAMIEDTNREFARAEVTRLESMQVLDMLRQTSDDLTRLARTFAATGDERFMEYFELVLAIRDGEAPRPLEYHRIYWDYVIATGDYPRADGAPHSIIELMKDAGLTGEELSLLERAKAASDNLAALETEAINMVRGFYANPAGLYIVPGTPDPQQAISILHGDAYHQAKAQIMSLIDQATKAVDHRTRKDLGVLQLKLQELRVMAVFLGVTLLTIVVVILVLAFIWVRKEGVTRAGERMSKDRARLVREVLVKSWVVVLAVVLAAVVSSGFIWRNMLRLELAEQEDLRETFSTVLDSTARAIEMWSAEEQREARVWADLLGSSRLTLASRESGWSPTDGLQATLQPLLEVQGYLGWLVVHEYGEVVGSSDDSIISNWPDDLASQTFLRKVFTGPDYSATML
;
A
#
# COMPACT_ATOMS: atom_id res chain seq x y z
N ILE A 1 -15.86 -39.35 -15.51
CA ILE A 1 -14.54 -38.80 -15.89
C ILE A 1 -14.73 -37.44 -16.56
N GLY A 2 -15.60 -37.32 -17.62
CA GLY A 2 -15.83 -36.06 -18.32
C GLY A 2 -16.30 -34.91 -17.42
N SER A 3 -17.20 -35.19 -16.46
CA SER A 3 -17.67 -34.18 -15.50
C SER A 3 -16.57 -33.64 -14.55
N LEU A 4 -15.67 -34.51 -14.12
CA LEU A 4 -14.50 -34.09 -13.30
C LEU A 4 -13.54 -33.22 -14.13
N PHE A 5 -13.26 -33.61 -15.35
CA PHE A 5 -12.44 -32.81 -16.29
C PHE A 5 -13.04 -31.42 -16.54
N TRP A 6 -14.36 -31.36 -16.70
CA TRP A 6 -15.08 -30.10 -16.90
C TRP A 6 -15.00 -29.20 -15.64
N VAL A 7 -15.18 -29.76 -14.42
CA VAL A 7 -15.04 -28.99 -13.19
C VAL A 7 -13.61 -28.48 -13.00
N LEU A 8 -12.59 -29.29 -13.30
CA LEU A 8 -11.20 -28.86 -13.22
C LEU A 8 -10.89 -27.72 -14.22
N ALA A 9 -11.45 -27.78 -15.43
CA ALA A 9 -11.33 -26.69 -16.41
C ALA A 9 -12.02 -25.40 -15.90
N MET A 10 -13.17 -25.51 -15.23
CA MET A 10 -13.84 -24.35 -14.61
C MET A 10 -13.04 -23.76 -13.46
N ILE A 11 -12.36 -24.58 -12.65
CA ILE A 11 -11.47 -24.10 -11.57
C ILE A 11 -10.34 -23.29 -12.19
N GLU A 12 -9.69 -23.80 -13.23
CA GLU A 12 -8.60 -23.09 -13.92
C GLU A 12 -9.06 -21.76 -14.50
N ASP A 13 -10.23 -21.73 -15.13
CA ASP A 13 -10.78 -20.51 -15.73
C ASP A 13 -11.13 -19.47 -14.66
N THR A 14 -11.78 -19.92 -13.57
CA THR A 14 -12.12 -19.04 -12.43
C THR A 14 -10.88 -18.53 -11.72
N ASN A 15 -9.80 -19.32 -11.58
CA ASN A 15 -8.52 -18.84 -11.07
C ASN A 15 -7.92 -17.73 -11.93
N ARG A 16 -8.03 -17.85 -13.26
CA ARG A 16 -7.59 -16.78 -14.17
C ARG A 16 -8.43 -15.52 -14.05
N GLU A 17 -9.75 -15.67 -13.87
CA GLU A 17 -10.66 -14.53 -13.60
C GLU A 17 -10.28 -13.84 -12.28
N PHE A 18 -10.00 -14.62 -11.23
CA PHE A 18 -9.58 -14.11 -9.93
C PHE A 18 -8.26 -13.31 -10.03
N ALA A 19 -7.24 -13.89 -10.67
CA ALA A 19 -5.97 -13.21 -10.87
C ALA A 19 -6.11 -11.90 -11.67
N ARG A 20 -6.96 -11.85 -12.69
CA ARG A 20 -7.25 -10.62 -13.44
C ARG A 20 -7.95 -9.59 -12.56
N ALA A 21 -8.92 -10.00 -11.76
CA ALA A 21 -9.63 -9.10 -10.85
C ALA A 21 -8.68 -8.48 -9.80
N GLU A 22 -7.70 -9.25 -9.30
CA GLU A 22 -6.66 -8.71 -8.41
C GLU A 22 -5.76 -7.68 -9.09
N VAL A 23 -5.31 -7.96 -10.31
CA VAL A 23 -4.51 -7.00 -11.10
C VAL A 23 -5.31 -5.73 -11.33
N THR A 24 -6.57 -5.83 -11.78
CA THR A 24 -7.44 -4.66 -11.98
C THR A 24 -7.64 -3.86 -10.69
N ARG A 25 -7.75 -4.53 -9.55
CA ARG A 25 -7.84 -3.85 -8.25
C ARG A 25 -6.58 -3.06 -7.94
N LEU A 26 -5.41 -3.66 -8.12
CA LEU A 26 -4.13 -2.99 -7.89
C LEU A 26 -3.95 -1.79 -8.80
N GLU A 27 -4.22 -1.94 -10.10
CA GLU A 27 -4.14 -0.86 -11.09
C GLU A 27 -5.10 0.28 -10.75
N SER A 28 -6.35 -0.02 -10.38
CA SER A 28 -7.34 0.98 -9.98
C SER A 28 -6.86 1.76 -8.75
N MET A 29 -6.37 1.08 -7.71
CA MET A 29 -5.87 1.73 -6.50
C MET A 29 -4.62 2.57 -6.78
N GLN A 30 -3.74 2.10 -7.63
CA GLN A 30 -2.53 2.82 -8.03
C GLN A 30 -2.85 4.13 -8.75
N VAL A 31 -3.85 4.16 -9.62
CA VAL A 31 -4.25 5.38 -10.33
C VAL A 31 -4.88 6.40 -9.38
N LEU A 32 -5.66 5.95 -8.39
CA LEU A 32 -6.19 6.80 -7.33
C LEU A 32 -5.07 7.47 -6.54
N ASP A 33 -4.07 6.68 -6.14
CA ASP A 33 -2.90 7.20 -5.41
C ASP A 33 -2.05 8.15 -6.25
N MET A 34 -1.92 7.90 -7.56
CA MET A 34 -1.24 8.83 -8.48
C MET A 34 -1.92 10.20 -8.54
N LEU A 35 -3.26 10.28 -8.51
CA LEU A 35 -3.95 11.56 -8.48
C LEU A 35 -3.70 12.30 -7.16
N ARG A 36 -3.74 11.59 -6.04
CA ARG A 36 -3.40 12.12 -4.71
C ARG A 36 -1.96 12.67 -4.70
N GLN A 37 -1.00 11.84 -5.11
CA GLN A 37 0.41 12.19 -5.15
C GLN A 37 0.66 13.42 -6.04
N THR A 38 0.06 13.48 -7.23
CA THR A 38 0.17 14.63 -8.12
C THR A 38 -0.30 15.92 -7.45
N SER A 39 -1.42 15.87 -6.73
CA SER A 39 -1.93 17.03 -5.99
C SER A 39 -0.99 17.43 -4.86
N ASP A 40 -0.33 16.49 -4.18
CA ASP A 40 0.63 16.75 -3.11
C ASP A 40 1.92 17.34 -3.68
N ASP A 41 2.42 16.81 -4.80
CA ASP A 41 3.60 17.34 -5.49
C ASP A 41 3.40 18.78 -5.96
N LEU A 42 2.25 19.09 -6.57
CA LEU A 42 1.92 20.47 -6.99
C LEU A 42 1.95 21.41 -5.78
N THR A 43 1.29 21.05 -4.68
CA THR A 43 1.28 21.83 -3.44
C THR A 43 2.69 22.07 -2.92
N ARG A 44 3.51 21.01 -2.84
CA ARG A 44 4.90 21.09 -2.34
C ARG A 44 5.75 22.01 -3.22
N LEU A 45 5.69 21.85 -4.53
CA LEU A 45 6.47 22.63 -5.47
C LEU A 45 6.10 24.12 -5.46
N ALA A 46 4.80 24.44 -5.48
CA ALA A 46 4.32 25.82 -5.42
C ALA A 46 4.72 26.50 -4.09
N ARG A 47 4.58 25.82 -2.96
CA ARG A 47 5.00 26.35 -1.66
C ARG A 47 6.51 26.56 -1.56
N THR A 48 7.27 25.60 -2.08
CA THR A 48 8.75 25.72 -2.08
C THR A 48 9.20 26.88 -2.96
N PHE A 49 8.60 27.04 -4.13
CA PHE A 49 8.87 28.19 -4.99
C PHE A 49 8.52 29.50 -4.28
N ALA A 50 7.36 29.60 -3.68
CA ALA A 50 6.92 30.81 -2.98
C ALA A 50 7.84 31.19 -1.82
N ALA A 51 8.43 30.22 -1.13
CA ALA A 51 9.34 30.43 -0.02
C ALA A 51 10.79 30.74 -0.46
N THR A 52 11.25 30.18 -1.59
CA THR A 52 12.67 30.24 -2.00
C THR A 52 12.93 31.13 -3.19
N GLY A 53 11.96 31.32 -4.08
CA GLY A 53 12.14 31.97 -5.39
C GLY A 53 12.98 31.17 -6.37
N ASP A 54 13.30 29.90 -6.09
CA ASP A 54 14.09 29.05 -6.98
C ASP A 54 13.25 28.56 -8.15
N GLU A 55 13.56 29.07 -9.34
CA GLU A 55 12.84 28.82 -10.60
C GLU A 55 12.68 27.32 -10.94
N ARG A 56 13.57 26.45 -10.47
CA ARG A 56 13.47 25.01 -10.70
C ARG A 56 12.14 24.43 -10.17
N PHE A 57 11.66 24.94 -9.04
CA PHE A 57 10.39 24.45 -8.48
C PHE A 57 9.17 24.86 -9.30
N MET A 58 9.22 26.00 -9.96
CA MET A 58 8.21 26.40 -10.94
C MET A 58 8.26 25.52 -12.18
N GLU A 59 9.44 25.28 -12.76
CA GLU A 59 9.60 24.38 -13.91
C GLU A 59 9.10 22.96 -13.59
N TYR A 60 9.39 22.45 -12.41
CA TYR A 60 8.88 21.15 -11.96
C TYR A 60 7.36 21.17 -11.76
N PHE A 61 6.78 22.23 -11.24
CA PHE A 61 5.34 22.40 -11.11
C PHE A 61 4.63 22.34 -12.48
N GLU A 62 5.14 23.07 -13.45
CA GLU A 62 4.63 23.06 -14.84
C GLU A 62 4.76 21.66 -15.46
N LEU A 63 5.87 20.98 -15.23
CA LEU A 63 6.08 19.62 -15.72
C LEU A 63 5.14 18.60 -15.07
N VAL A 64 4.85 18.72 -13.78
CA VAL A 64 3.85 17.87 -13.10
C VAL A 64 2.47 18.04 -13.74
N LEU A 65 2.07 19.28 -14.04
CA LEU A 65 0.79 19.57 -14.73
C LEU A 65 0.77 18.95 -16.13
N ALA A 66 1.83 19.18 -16.91
CA ALA A 66 1.94 18.64 -18.27
C ALA A 66 1.92 17.11 -18.31
N ILE A 67 2.61 16.44 -17.38
CA ILE A 67 2.56 14.96 -17.23
C ILE A 67 1.14 14.50 -16.82
N ARG A 68 0.50 15.18 -15.87
CA ARG A 68 -0.85 14.86 -15.42
C ARG A 68 -1.86 14.93 -16.55
N ASP A 69 -1.75 15.96 -17.37
CA ASP A 69 -2.72 16.23 -18.43
C ASP A 69 -2.37 15.52 -19.77
N GLY A 70 -1.24 14.77 -19.80
CA GLY A 70 -0.80 14.00 -20.98
C GLY A 70 -0.12 14.84 -22.05
N GLU A 71 0.29 16.06 -21.72
CA GLU A 71 1.01 16.98 -22.62
C GLU A 71 2.53 16.72 -22.64
N ALA A 72 3.04 16.07 -21.60
CA ALA A 72 4.44 15.63 -21.51
C ALA A 72 4.53 14.09 -21.33
N PRO A 73 5.65 13.48 -21.74
CA PRO A 73 5.92 12.07 -21.51
C PRO A 73 5.81 11.71 -20.02
N ARG A 74 5.09 10.66 -19.69
CA ARG A 74 5.01 10.16 -18.33
C ARG A 74 6.19 9.24 -18.06
N PRO A 75 7.04 9.52 -17.06
CA PRO A 75 8.16 8.64 -16.72
C PRO A 75 7.69 7.21 -16.37
N LEU A 76 8.48 6.22 -16.73
CA LEU A 76 8.21 4.83 -16.35
C LEU A 76 8.17 4.71 -14.82
N GLU A 77 7.22 3.94 -14.29
CA GLU A 77 7.02 3.78 -12.84
C GLU A 77 6.86 5.11 -12.07
N TYR A 78 6.24 6.12 -12.69
CA TYR A 78 6.06 7.47 -12.12
C TYR A 78 5.29 7.47 -10.78
N HIS A 79 4.50 6.44 -10.50
CA HIS A 79 3.80 6.22 -9.22
C HIS A 79 4.73 5.95 -8.04
N ARG A 80 6.01 5.66 -8.28
CA ARG A 80 7.02 5.47 -7.23
C ARG A 80 7.67 6.82 -6.89
N ILE A 81 8.58 6.82 -5.92
CA ILE A 81 9.35 8.00 -5.53
C ILE A 81 10.09 8.54 -6.77
N TYR A 82 9.74 9.74 -7.19
CA TYR A 82 10.28 10.38 -8.39
C TYR A 82 10.81 11.79 -8.09
N TRP A 83 9.93 12.70 -7.66
CA TRP A 83 10.26 14.11 -7.49
C TRP A 83 11.28 14.36 -6.38
N ASP A 84 11.35 13.54 -5.34
CA ASP A 84 12.37 13.67 -4.30
C ASP A 84 13.78 13.46 -4.86
N TYR A 85 13.93 12.52 -5.81
CA TYR A 85 15.20 12.33 -6.51
C TYR A 85 15.49 13.49 -7.46
N VAL A 86 14.53 13.94 -8.26
CA VAL A 86 14.70 15.07 -9.18
C VAL A 86 15.09 16.33 -8.42
N ILE A 87 14.42 16.63 -7.31
CA ILE A 87 14.72 17.81 -6.48
C ILE A 87 16.13 17.71 -5.87
N ALA A 88 16.53 16.54 -5.39
CA ALA A 88 17.80 16.35 -4.71
C ALA A 88 19.00 16.36 -5.66
N THR A 89 18.88 15.79 -6.87
CA THR A 89 19.99 15.55 -7.78
C THR A 89 19.97 16.45 -9.02
N GLY A 90 18.81 16.96 -9.43
CA GLY A 90 18.58 17.61 -10.71
C GLY A 90 18.46 16.63 -11.89
N ASP A 91 18.65 15.33 -11.66
CA ASP A 91 18.57 14.31 -12.69
C ASP A 91 17.21 13.58 -12.66
N TYR A 92 16.73 13.21 -13.84
CA TYR A 92 15.50 12.42 -14.00
C TYR A 92 15.83 10.92 -13.84
N PRO A 93 15.36 10.26 -12.76
CA PRO A 93 15.83 8.93 -12.39
C PRO A 93 15.29 7.81 -13.27
N ARG A 94 14.38 8.13 -14.21
CA ARG A 94 13.67 7.13 -15.03
C ARG A 94 13.54 7.60 -16.47
N ALA A 95 13.50 6.60 -17.39
CA ALA A 95 13.25 6.86 -18.80
C ALA A 95 11.81 7.33 -19.04
N ASP A 96 11.61 8.12 -20.07
CA ASP A 96 10.30 8.57 -20.51
C ASP A 96 9.49 7.43 -21.08
N GLY A 97 8.21 7.38 -20.70
CA GLY A 97 7.20 6.53 -21.30
C GLY A 97 6.32 7.31 -22.28
N ALA A 98 5.18 6.74 -22.65
CA ALA A 98 4.22 7.42 -23.51
C ALA A 98 3.50 8.57 -22.76
N PRO A 99 3.10 9.64 -23.44
CA PRO A 99 2.26 10.67 -22.87
C PRO A 99 0.85 10.10 -22.68
N HIS A 100 0.45 9.92 -21.42
CA HIS A 100 -0.91 9.50 -21.03
C HIS A 100 -1.41 10.41 -19.92
N SER A 101 -2.59 10.97 -20.13
CA SER A 101 -3.27 11.75 -19.09
C SER A 101 -3.72 10.86 -17.93
N ILE A 102 -3.88 11.46 -16.76
CA ILE A 102 -4.40 10.73 -15.59
C ILE A 102 -5.81 10.17 -15.85
N ILE A 103 -6.63 10.86 -16.64
CA ILE A 103 -7.99 10.41 -17.00
C ILE A 103 -7.96 9.19 -17.93
N GLU A 104 -7.02 9.12 -18.87
CA GLU A 104 -6.84 7.93 -19.71
C GLU A 104 -6.41 6.73 -18.87
N LEU A 105 -5.45 6.92 -17.97
CA LEU A 105 -5.03 5.86 -17.04
C LEU A 105 -6.19 5.37 -16.15
N MET A 106 -7.08 6.27 -15.71
CA MET A 106 -8.27 5.91 -14.95
C MET A 106 -9.24 5.04 -15.75
N LYS A 107 -9.42 5.33 -17.02
CA LYS A 107 -10.27 4.52 -17.92
C LYS A 107 -9.65 3.16 -18.18
N ASP A 108 -8.35 3.11 -18.42
CA ASP A 108 -7.62 1.87 -18.69
C ASP A 108 -7.55 0.94 -17.47
N ALA A 109 -7.53 1.50 -16.26
CA ALA A 109 -7.57 0.77 -14.99
C ALA A 109 -8.93 0.12 -14.68
N GLY A 110 -9.93 0.22 -15.57
CA GLY A 110 -11.22 -0.45 -15.43
C GLY A 110 -12.14 0.15 -14.36
N LEU A 111 -12.04 1.46 -14.11
CA LEU A 111 -12.94 2.17 -13.20
C LEU A 111 -14.34 2.26 -13.78
N THR A 112 -15.36 2.12 -12.94
CA THR A 112 -16.77 2.29 -13.32
C THR A 112 -17.11 3.76 -13.62
N GLY A 113 -18.23 4.00 -14.32
CA GLY A 113 -18.66 5.36 -14.62
C GLY A 113 -18.88 6.24 -13.38
N GLU A 114 -19.33 5.66 -12.26
CA GLU A 114 -19.52 6.37 -11.00
C GLU A 114 -18.16 6.72 -10.36
N GLU A 115 -17.25 5.77 -10.29
CA GLU A 115 -15.88 5.96 -9.78
C GLU A 115 -15.12 6.99 -10.63
N LEU A 116 -15.23 6.90 -11.96
CA LEU A 116 -14.61 7.85 -12.88
C LEU A 116 -15.17 9.27 -12.69
N SER A 117 -16.50 9.41 -12.50
CA SER A 117 -17.13 10.72 -12.24
C SER A 117 -16.61 11.38 -10.95
N LEU A 118 -16.37 10.61 -9.89
CA LEU A 118 -15.76 11.13 -8.66
C LEU A 118 -14.34 11.66 -8.92
N LEU A 119 -13.56 10.95 -9.71
CA LEU A 119 -12.17 11.31 -10.02
C LEU A 119 -12.08 12.47 -11.02
N GLU A 120 -12.99 12.56 -11.99
CA GLU A 120 -13.10 13.73 -12.87
C GLU A 120 -13.42 14.99 -12.07
N ARG A 121 -14.30 14.88 -11.07
CA ARG A 121 -14.58 15.98 -10.14
C ARG A 121 -13.37 16.31 -9.26
N ALA A 122 -12.63 15.30 -8.78
CA ALA A 122 -11.42 15.52 -8.02
C ALA A 122 -10.34 16.21 -8.87
N LYS A 123 -10.17 15.79 -10.14
CA LYS A 123 -9.28 16.47 -11.10
C LYS A 123 -9.70 17.92 -11.32
N ALA A 124 -10.97 18.18 -11.58
CA ALA A 124 -11.45 19.54 -11.78
C ALA A 124 -11.24 20.43 -10.53
N ALA A 125 -11.43 19.88 -9.33
CA ALA A 125 -11.10 20.59 -8.09
C ALA A 125 -9.58 20.83 -7.96
N SER A 126 -8.76 19.87 -8.37
CA SER A 126 -7.29 20.01 -8.42
C SER A 126 -6.84 21.05 -9.47
N ASP A 127 -7.52 21.15 -10.60
CA ASP A 127 -7.27 22.19 -11.61
C ASP A 127 -7.55 23.59 -11.06
N ASN A 128 -8.63 23.74 -10.29
CA ASN A 128 -8.96 25.01 -9.63
C ASN A 128 -7.92 25.37 -8.56
N LEU A 129 -7.42 24.38 -7.81
CA LEU A 129 -6.33 24.61 -6.83
C LEU A 129 -5.03 24.98 -7.54
N ALA A 130 -4.68 24.28 -8.64
CA ALA A 130 -3.51 24.59 -9.45
C ALA A 130 -3.57 26.01 -10.06
N ALA A 131 -4.75 26.53 -10.35
CA ALA A 131 -4.91 27.92 -10.76
C ALA A 131 -4.53 28.91 -9.65
N LEU A 132 -4.89 28.64 -8.39
CA LEU A 132 -4.44 29.43 -7.23
C LEU A 132 -2.92 29.32 -7.02
N GLU A 133 -2.36 28.13 -7.20
CA GLU A 133 -0.93 27.90 -7.12
C GLU A 133 -0.18 28.65 -8.21
N THR A 134 -0.71 28.65 -9.44
CA THR A 134 -0.18 29.42 -10.58
C THR A 134 -0.26 30.93 -10.32
N GLU A 135 -1.34 31.41 -9.73
CA GLU A 135 -1.47 32.81 -9.33
C GLU A 135 -0.39 33.19 -8.30
N ALA A 136 -0.20 32.37 -7.27
CA ALA A 136 0.83 32.61 -6.25
C ALA A 136 2.24 32.58 -6.85
N ILE A 137 2.54 31.62 -7.74
CA ILE A 137 3.82 31.54 -8.45
C ILE A 137 4.07 32.83 -9.25
N ASN A 138 3.10 33.30 -10.03
CA ASN A 138 3.26 34.52 -10.81
C ASN A 138 3.37 35.77 -9.94
N MET A 139 2.68 35.83 -8.81
CA MET A 139 2.79 36.91 -7.83
C MET A 139 4.20 37.02 -7.23
N VAL A 140 4.86 35.90 -6.95
CA VAL A 140 6.28 35.89 -6.54
C VAL A 140 7.17 36.48 -7.62
N ARG A 141 6.87 36.23 -8.89
CA ARG A 141 7.61 36.76 -10.05
C ARG A 141 7.27 38.21 -10.40
N GLY A 142 6.23 38.78 -9.79
CA GLY A 142 5.74 40.12 -10.10
C GLY A 142 4.92 40.19 -11.39
N PHE A 143 4.25 39.11 -11.77
CA PHE A 143 3.31 39.08 -12.88
C PHE A 143 1.88 38.89 -12.39
N TYR A 144 0.97 39.70 -12.89
CA TYR A 144 -0.41 39.69 -12.51
C TYR A 144 -1.32 39.41 -13.71
N ALA A 145 -2.51 38.85 -13.45
CA ALA A 145 -3.45 38.51 -14.50
C ALA A 145 -4.03 39.79 -15.16
N ASN A 146 -4.12 39.79 -16.48
CA ASN A 146 -4.91 40.74 -17.23
C ASN A 146 -6.41 40.35 -17.21
N PRO A 147 -7.32 41.16 -17.77
CA PRO A 147 -8.75 40.83 -17.86
C PRO A 147 -9.07 39.52 -18.60
N ALA A 148 -8.14 39.00 -19.40
CA ALA A 148 -8.26 37.72 -20.09
C ALA A 148 -7.69 36.53 -19.25
N GLY A 149 -7.24 36.78 -18.01
CA GLY A 149 -6.65 35.75 -17.13
C GLY A 149 -5.20 35.38 -17.42
N LEU A 150 -4.51 36.11 -18.30
CA LEU A 150 -3.13 35.86 -18.63
C LEU A 150 -2.21 36.64 -17.68
N TYR A 151 -1.22 36.00 -17.08
CA TYR A 151 -0.25 36.60 -16.15
C TYR A 151 0.88 37.33 -16.90
N ILE A 152 0.54 38.48 -17.50
CA ILE A 152 1.43 39.30 -18.35
C ILE A 152 1.56 40.75 -17.88
N VAL A 153 0.81 41.16 -16.85
CA VAL A 153 0.86 42.52 -16.32
C VAL A 153 2.02 42.61 -15.31
N PRO A 154 3.07 43.36 -15.58
CA PRO A 154 4.19 43.50 -14.66
C PRO A 154 3.74 44.33 -13.44
N GLY A 155 4.18 43.89 -12.25
CA GLY A 155 3.94 44.58 -11.00
C GLY A 155 5.05 44.30 -9.98
N THR A 156 4.88 44.70 -8.75
CA THR A 156 5.85 44.43 -7.70
C THR A 156 5.73 42.98 -7.25
N PRO A 157 6.82 42.21 -7.19
CA PRO A 157 6.82 40.87 -6.60
C PRO A 157 6.31 40.89 -5.16
N ASP A 158 5.39 39.97 -4.83
CA ASP A 158 4.84 39.85 -3.47
C ASP A 158 4.85 38.39 -2.98
N PRO A 159 6.03 37.89 -2.56
CA PRO A 159 6.13 36.52 -2.01
C PRO A 159 5.34 36.33 -0.72
N GLN A 160 5.19 37.39 0.08
CA GLN A 160 4.44 37.31 1.35
C GLN A 160 2.97 37.01 1.11
N GLN A 161 2.38 37.71 0.15
CA GLN A 161 0.97 37.45 -0.23
C GLN A 161 0.81 36.09 -0.87
N ALA A 162 1.75 35.64 -1.71
CA ALA A 162 1.75 34.32 -2.30
C ALA A 162 1.77 33.20 -1.22
N ILE A 163 2.65 33.34 -0.22
CA ILE A 163 2.69 32.43 0.93
C ILE A 163 1.37 32.45 1.69
N SER A 164 0.79 33.64 1.93
CA SER A 164 -0.52 33.77 2.60
C SER A 164 -1.62 33.05 1.86
N ILE A 165 -1.65 33.09 0.53
CA ILE A 165 -2.63 32.36 -0.31
C ILE A 165 -2.42 30.86 -0.15
N LEU A 166 -1.18 30.35 -0.29
CA LEU A 166 -0.87 28.92 -0.31
C LEU A 166 -1.00 28.26 1.07
N HIS A 167 -1.05 29.04 2.16
CA HIS A 167 -1.20 28.55 3.54
C HIS A 167 -2.51 29.02 4.21
N GLY A 168 -3.37 29.72 3.48
CA GLY A 168 -4.65 30.21 4.01
C GLY A 168 -5.71 29.13 4.10
N ASP A 169 -6.74 29.39 4.93
CA ASP A 169 -7.85 28.46 5.15
C ASP A 169 -8.59 28.06 3.86
N ALA A 170 -8.76 29.00 2.93
CA ALA A 170 -9.40 28.75 1.63
C ALA A 170 -8.61 27.69 0.82
N TYR A 171 -7.28 27.75 0.85
CA TYR A 171 -6.41 26.77 0.21
C TYR A 171 -6.57 25.39 0.86
N HIS A 172 -6.53 25.33 2.19
CA HIS A 172 -6.70 24.07 2.93
C HIS A 172 -8.08 23.45 2.71
N GLN A 173 -9.14 24.26 2.64
CA GLN A 173 -10.49 23.79 2.32
C GLN A 173 -10.58 23.21 0.90
N ALA A 174 -9.99 23.89 -0.09
CA ALA A 174 -9.94 23.39 -1.47
C ALA A 174 -9.16 22.07 -1.55
N LYS A 175 -8.01 21.96 -0.87
CA LYS A 175 -7.23 20.73 -0.78
C LYS A 175 -8.03 19.60 -0.12
N ALA A 176 -8.71 19.87 0.99
CA ALA A 176 -9.55 18.90 1.68
C ALA A 176 -10.71 18.39 0.80
N GLN A 177 -11.29 19.25 -0.04
CA GLN A 177 -12.31 18.85 -1.01
C GLN A 177 -11.77 17.84 -2.04
N ILE A 178 -10.58 18.08 -2.59
CA ILE A 178 -9.92 17.16 -3.52
C ILE A 178 -9.71 15.81 -2.84
N MET A 179 -9.10 15.81 -1.63
CA MET A 179 -8.81 14.59 -0.88
C MET A 179 -10.09 13.83 -0.50
N SER A 180 -11.18 14.53 -0.16
CA SER A 180 -12.48 13.91 0.11
C SER A 180 -13.06 13.19 -1.11
N LEU A 181 -12.93 13.74 -2.30
CA LEU A 181 -13.40 13.11 -3.54
C LEU A 181 -12.56 11.87 -3.88
N ILE A 182 -11.25 11.94 -3.70
CA ILE A 182 -10.34 10.80 -3.89
C ILE A 182 -10.66 9.70 -2.87
N ASP A 183 -10.88 10.03 -1.61
CA ASP A 183 -11.25 9.07 -0.55
C ASP A 183 -12.59 8.37 -0.86
N GLN A 184 -13.59 9.12 -1.35
CA GLN A 184 -14.86 8.54 -1.78
C GLN A 184 -14.67 7.55 -2.94
N ALA A 185 -13.88 7.92 -3.96
CA ALA A 185 -13.56 7.04 -5.08
C ALA A 185 -12.79 5.80 -4.61
N THR A 186 -11.81 5.96 -3.72
CA THR A 186 -11.04 4.86 -3.13
C THR A 186 -11.95 3.87 -2.39
N LYS A 187 -12.88 4.36 -1.57
CA LYS A 187 -13.86 3.53 -0.88
C LYS A 187 -14.80 2.80 -1.83
N ALA A 188 -15.24 3.45 -2.90
CA ALA A 188 -16.10 2.85 -3.92
C ALA A 188 -15.36 1.70 -4.66
N VAL A 189 -14.15 1.95 -5.13
CA VAL A 189 -13.30 0.95 -5.80
C VAL A 189 -13.00 -0.22 -4.86
N ASP A 190 -12.57 0.04 -3.64
CA ASP A 190 -12.25 -1.01 -2.67
C ASP A 190 -13.46 -1.88 -2.36
N HIS A 191 -14.63 -1.27 -2.13
CA HIS A 191 -15.87 -2.00 -1.88
C HIS A 191 -16.27 -2.88 -3.07
N ARG A 192 -16.27 -2.34 -4.30
CA ARG A 192 -16.60 -3.08 -5.51
C ARG A 192 -15.64 -4.25 -5.74
N THR A 193 -14.36 -3.96 -5.75
CA THR A 193 -13.34 -4.97 -6.07
C THR A 193 -13.24 -6.07 -5.02
N ARG A 194 -13.40 -5.75 -3.73
CA ARG A 194 -13.49 -6.78 -2.68
C ARG A 194 -14.72 -7.64 -2.84
N LYS A 195 -15.87 -7.07 -3.22
CA LYS A 195 -17.08 -7.84 -3.49
C LYS A 195 -16.88 -8.79 -4.67
N ASP A 196 -16.29 -8.31 -5.78
CA ASP A 196 -16.02 -9.13 -6.97
C ASP A 196 -15.06 -10.28 -6.66
N LEU A 197 -13.98 -10.01 -5.94
CA LEU A 197 -13.04 -11.03 -5.47
C LEU A 197 -13.70 -12.04 -4.53
N GLY A 198 -14.53 -11.58 -3.61
CA GLY A 198 -15.30 -12.45 -2.70
C GLY A 198 -16.24 -13.41 -3.43
N VAL A 199 -16.92 -12.94 -4.48
CA VAL A 199 -17.78 -13.79 -5.32
C VAL A 199 -16.95 -14.86 -6.05
N LEU A 200 -15.81 -14.48 -6.63
CA LEU A 200 -14.92 -15.43 -7.31
C LEU A 200 -14.33 -16.46 -6.33
N GLN A 201 -13.96 -16.04 -5.13
CA GLN A 201 -13.44 -16.91 -4.09
C GLN A 201 -14.48 -17.94 -3.64
N LEU A 202 -15.74 -17.54 -3.42
CA LEU A 202 -16.84 -18.45 -3.12
C LEU A 202 -17.08 -19.45 -4.25
N LYS A 203 -17.07 -18.97 -5.50
CA LYS A 203 -17.21 -19.83 -6.69
C LYS A 203 -16.08 -20.87 -6.78
N LEU A 204 -14.84 -20.48 -6.50
CA LEU A 204 -13.72 -21.41 -6.44
C LEU A 204 -13.87 -22.45 -5.35
N GLN A 205 -14.34 -22.04 -4.16
CA GLN A 205 -14.58 -22.96 -3.06
C GLN A 205 -15.67 -24.00 -3.42
N GLU A 206 -16.78 -23.57 -4.03
CA GLU A 206 -17.84 -24.47 -4.49
C GLU A 206 -17.32 -25.46 -5.53
N LEU A 207 -16.56 -24.99 -6.53
CA LEU A 207 -15.97 -25.84 -7.56
C LEU A 207 -14.98 -26.84 -6.98
N ARG A 208 -14.16 -26.46 -6.01
CA ARG A 208 -13.22 -27.36 -5.29
C ARG A 208 -13.98 -28.45 -4.54
N VAL A 209 -15.04 -28.10 -3.81
CA VAL A 209 -15.90 -29.08 -3.11
C VAL A 209 -16.55 -30.03 -4.11
N MET A 210 -17.06 -29.52 -5.23
CA MET A 210 -17.66 -30.35 -6.31
C MET A 210 -16.63 -31.31 -6.93
N ALA A 211 -15.42 -30.87 -7.17
CA ALA A 211 -14.32 -31.70 -7.70
C ALA A 211 -13.98 -32.85 -6.75
N VAL A 212 -13.89 -32.56 -5.44
CA VAL A 212 -13.65 -33.59 -4.41
C VAL A 212 -14.79 -34.60 -4.36
N PHE A 213 -16.05 -34.14 -4.36
CA PHE A 213 -17.23 -35.00 -4.35
C PHE A 213 -17.26 -35.92 -5.59
N LEU A 214 -17.02 -35.38 -6.78
CA LEU A 214 -16.96 -36.16 -8.02
C LEU A 214 -15.79 -37.15 -8.00
N GLY A 215 -14.64 -36.77 -7.48
CA GLY A 215 -13.48 -37.65 -7.32
C GLY A 215 -13.76 -38.83 -6.39
N VAL A 216 -14.35 -38.57 -5.23
CA VAL A 216 -14.75 -39.60 -4.26
C VAL A 216 -15.81 -40.52 -4.86
N THR A 217 -16.81 -39.97 -5.55
CA THR A 217 -17.86 -40.75 -6.20
C THR A 217 -17.29 -41.66 -7.28
N LEU A 218 -16.40 -41.16 -8.13
CA LEU A 218 -15.73 -41.94 -9.15
C LEU A 218 -14.91 -43.08 -8.55
N LEU A 219 -14.15 -42.78 -7.50
CA LEU A 219 -13.37 -43.77 -6.77
C LEU A 219 -14.26 -44.85 -6.19
N THR A 220 -15.37 -44.47 -5.57
CA THR A 220 -16.35 -45.42 -5.00
C THR A 220 -16.95 -46.36 -6.07
N ILE A 221 -17.33 -45.81 -7.25
CA ILE A 221 -17.81 -46.57 -8.39
C ILE A 221 -16.75 -47.59 -8.88
N VAL A 222 -15.51 -47.16 -8.99
CA VAL A 222 -14.40 -48.05 -9.39
C VAL A 222 -14.21 -49.16 -8.39
N VAL A 223 -14.20 -48.87 -7.10
CA VAL A 223 -14.09 -49.89 -6.03
C VAL A 223 -15.26 -50.87 -6.09
N VAL A 224 -16.50 -50.40 -6.26
CA VAL A 224 -17.70 -51.26 -6.35
C VAL A 224 -17.60 -52.19 -7.58
N ILE A 225 -17.21 -51.65 -8.74
CA ILE A 225 -17.02 -52.44 -9.97
C ILE A 225 -16.00 -53.58 -9.72
N LEU A 226 -14.87 -53.23 -9.07
CA LEU A 226 -13.83 -54.23 -8.78
C LEU A 226 -14.25 -55.28 -7.82
N VAL A 227 -15.02 -54.90 -6.75
CA VAL A 227 -15.58 -55.84 -5.80
C VAL A 227 -16.59 -56.79 -6.50
N LEU A 228 -17.48 -56.26 -7.35
CA LEU A 228 -18.42 -57.02 -8.13
C LEU A 228 -17.74 -58.00 -9.12
N ALA A 229 -16.72 -57.50 -9.82
CA ALA A 229 -15.90 -58.32 -10.73
C ALA A 229 -15.19 -59.44 -9.96
N PHE A 230 -14.65 -59.15 -8.78
CA PHE A 230 -14.04 -60.16 -7.92
C PHE A 230 -15.03 -61.21 -7.42
N ILE A 231 -16.23 -60.82 -7.00
CA ILE A 231 -17.30 -61.72 -6.56
C ILE A 231 -17.74 -62.60 -7.75
N TRP A 232 -17.91 -62.04 -8.94
CA TRP A 232 -18.29 -62.74 -10.15
C TRP A 232 -17.26 -63.82 -10.55
N VAL A 233 -15.96 -63.45 -10.62
CA VAL A 233 -14.88 -64.40 -10.90
C VAL A 233 -14.80 -65.52 -9.90
N ARG A 234 -15.02 -65.21 -8.58
CA ARG A 234 -15.03 -66.21 -7.50
C ARG A 234 -16.22 -67.17 -7.68
N LYS A 235 -17.43 -66.67 -8.00
CA LYS A 235 -18.65 -67.47 -8.21
C LYS A 235 -18.49 -68.39 -9.42
N GLU A 236 -17.96 -67.93 -10.55
CA GLU A 236 -17.77 -68.72 -11.75
C GLU A 236 -16.66 -69.75 -11.60
N GLY A 237 -15.63 -69.47 -10.83
CA GLY A 237 -14.59 -70.43 -10.45
C GLY A 237 -15.11 -71.55 -9.58
N VAL A 238 -16.06 -71.29 -8.67
CA VAL A 238 -16.67 -72.30 -7.77
C VAL A 238 -17.71 -73.17 -8.53
N THR A 239 -18.51 -72.61 -9.45
CA THR A 239 -19.50 -73.35 -10.23
C THR A 239 -18.87 -74.30 -11.24
N ARG A 240 -17.74 -73.94 -11.82
CA ARG A 240 -16.95 -74.81 -12.71
C ARG A 240 -16.10 -75.85 -12.00
N ALA A 241 -15.84 -75.69 -10.72
CA ALA A 241 -15.08 -76.64 -9.88
C ALA A 241 -15.90 -77.87 -9.41
N GLY A 242 -17.23 -77.81 -9.57
CA GLY A 242 -18.13 -78.89 -9.16
C GLY A 242 -18.11 -80.13 -10.10
N GLU A 243 -17.60 -80.01 -11.33
CA GLU A 243 -17.41 -81.12 -12.23
C GLU A 243 -15.93 -81.54 -12.27
N ARG A 244 -15.66 -82.77 -11.80
CA ARG A 244 -14.35 -83.48 -11.77
C ARG A 244 -13.18 -82.73 -12.43
N MET A 245 -12.52 -81.86 -11.72
CA MET A 245 -11.38 -81.13 -12.19
C MET A 245 -10.10 -81.95 -12.20
N SER A 246 -9.44 -82.06 -13.34
CA SER A 246 -8.05 -82.50 -13.42
C SER A 246 -7.12 -81.51 -12.70
N LYS A 247 -5.98 -82.00 -12.16
CA LYS A 247 -5.01 -81.17 -11.45
C LYS A 247 -4.58 -79.91 -12.25
N ASP A 248 -4.64 -79.96 -13.55
CA ASP A 248 -4.27 -78.83 -14.44
C ASP A 248 -5.31 -77.73 -14.46
N ARG A 249 -6.61 -78.03 -14.35
CA ARG A 249 -7.67 -77.04 -14.24
C ARG A 249 -7.63 -76.31 -12.89
N ALA A 250 -7.28 -76.99 -11.81
CA ALA A 250 -7.10 -76.37 -10.50
C ALA A 250 -5.92 -75.38 -10.51
N ARG A 251 -4.86 -75.62 -11.26
CA ARG A 251 -3.74 -74.72 -11.47
C ARG A 251 -4.18 -73.47 -12.23
N LEU A 252 -4.95 -73.64 -13.33
CA LEU A 252 -5.46 -72.55 -14.17
C LEU A 252 -6.39 -71.60 -13.37
N VAL A 253 -7.31 -72.16 -12.60
CA VAL A 253 -8.23 -71.38 -11.71
C VAL A 253 -7.43 -70.59 -10.66
N ARG A 254 -6.41 -71.21 -10.04
CA ARG A 254 -5.53 -70.52 -9.09
C ARG A 254 -4.74 -69.39 -9.75
N GLU A 255 -4.27 -69.58 -10.97
CA GLU A 255 -3.52 -68.57 -11.75
C GLU A 255 -4.41 -67.39 -12.13
N VAL A 256 -5.65 -67.64 -12.59
CA VAL A 256 -6.64 -66.60 -12.89
C VAL A 256 -7.06 -65.82 -11.63
N LEU A 257 -7.27 -66.50 -10.48
CA LEU A 257 -7.58 -65.86 -9.23
C LEU A 257 -6.44 -64.95 -8.73
N VAL A 258 -5.17 -65.45 -8.82
CA VAL A 258 -4.02 -64.64 -8.41
C VAL A 258 -3.85 -63.43 -9.35
N LYS A 259 -4.02 -63.60 -10.66
CA LYS A 259 -3.98 -62.50 -11.61
C LYS A 259 -5.09 -61.48 -11.40
N SER A 260 -6.32 -61.94 -11.03
CA SER A 260 -7.42 -61.04 -10.67
C SER A 260 -7.11 -60.20 -9.43
N TRP A 261 -6.49 -60.80 -8.40
CA TRP A 261 -6.08 -60.08 -7.20
C TRP A 261 -5.01 -59.02 -7.47
N VAL A 262 -4.09 -59.33 -8.39
CA VAL A 262 -3.06 -58.35 -8.82
C VAL A 262 -3.70 -57.16 -9.52
N VAL A 263 -4.70 -57.41 -10.39
CA VAL A 263 -5.43 -56.32 -11.05
C VAL A 263 -6.22 -55.46 -10.06
N VAL A 264 -6.94 -56.09 -9.11
CA VAL A 264 -7.67 -55.41 -8.05
C VAL A 264 -6.73 -54.58 -7.20
N LEU A 265 -5.58 -55.17 -6.81
CA LEU A 265 -4.58 -54.47 -6.00
C LEU A 265 -3.97 -53.29 -6.77
N ALA A 266 -3.67 -53.46 -8.06
CA ALA A 266 -3.12 -52.39 -8.90
C ALA A 266 -4.09 -51.20 -9.04
N VAL A 267 -5.38 -51.46 -9.20
CA VAL A 267 -6.38 -50.38 -9.33
C VAL A 267 -6.65 -49.71 -7.99
N VAL A 268 -6.71 -50.47 -6.89
CA VAL A 268 -6.80 -49.89 -5.52
C VAL A 268 -5.57 -49.03 -5.24
N LEU A 269 -4.39 -49.50 -5.62
CA LEU A 269 -3.15 -48.72 -5.46
C LEU A 269 -3.18 -47.47 -6.33
N ALA A 270 -3.61 -47.54 -7.58
CA ALA A 270 -3.77 -46.40 -8.47
C ALA A 270 -4.78 -45.36 -7.89
N ALA A 271 -5.88 -45.81 -7.32
CA ALA A 271 -6.88 -44.99 -6.70
C ALA A 271 -6.33 -44.28 -5.42
N VAL A 272 -5.59 -45.00 -4.58
CA VAL A 272 -4.94 -44.44 -3.40
C VAL A 272 -3.86 -43.42 -3.80
N VAL A 273 -3.05 -43.72 -4.81
CA VAL A 273 -2.03 -42.80 -5.33
C VAL A 273 -2.68 -41.56 -5.93
N SER A 274 -3.76 -41.70 -6.70
CA SER A 274 -4.49 -40.57 -7.26
C SER A 274 -5.14 -39.70 -6.18
N SER A 275 -5.76 -40.32 -5.16
CA SER A 275 -6.31 -39.58 -3.99
C SER A 275 -5.21 -38.88 -3.20
N GLY A 276 -4.07 -39.52 -2.98
CA GLY A 276 -2.92 -38.93 -2.32
C GLY A 276 -2.32 -37.77 -3.13
N PHE A 277 -2.30 -37.88 -4.46
CA PHE A 277 -1.85 -36.80 -5.33
C PHE A 277 -2.80 -35.59 -5.30
N ILE A 278 -4.11 -35.83 -5.34
CA ILE A 278 -5.13 -34.78 -5.22
C ILE A 278 -5.02 -34.11 -3.84
N TRP A 279 -4.94 -34.89 -2.76
CA TRP A 279 -4.76 -34.40 -1.40
C TRP A 279 -3.47 -33.58 -1.24
N ARG A 280 -2.37 -34.06 -1.78
CA ARG A 280 -1.08 -33.36 -1.73
C ARG A 280 -1.09 -32.03 -2.53
N ASN A 281 -1.79 -32.00 -3.67
CA ASN A 281 -1.94 -30.77 -4.43
C ASN A 281 -2.86 -29.77 -3.74
N MET A 282 -3.91 -30.24 -3.07
CA MET A 282 -4.81 -29.40 -2.26
C MET A 282 -4.06 -28.79 -1.07
N LEU A 283 -3.26 -29.59 -0.37
CA LEU A 283 -2.38 -29.11 0.72
C LEU A 283 -1.31 -28.13 0.22
N ARG A 284 -0.75 -28.33 -0.97
CA ARG A 284 0.23 -27.40 -1.56
C ARG A 284 -0.41 -26.07 -1.93
N LEU A 285 -1.65 -26.08 -2.42
CA LEU A 285 -2.39 -24.85 -2.72
C LEU A 285 -2.69 -24.08 -1.42
N GLU A 286 -3.11 -24.75 -0.36
CA GLU A 286 -3.33 -24.15 0.95
C GLU A 286 -2.03 -23.57 1.56
N LEU A 287 -0.92 -24.27 1.43
CA LEU A 287 0.39 -23.82 1.92
C LEU A 287 0.94 -22.67 1.07
N ALA A 288 0.75 -22.69 -0.25
CA ALA A 288 1.14 -21.60 -1.13
C ALA A 288 0.33 -20.32 -0.85
N GLU A 289 -0.98 -20.46 -0.57
CA GLU A 289 -1.85 -19.36 -0.19
C GLU A 289 -1.44 -18.76 1.18
N GLN A 290 -1.00 -19.59 2.13
CA GLN A 290 -0.47 -19.13 3.41
C GLN A 290 0.92 -18.48 3.27
N GLU A 291 1.74 -18.95 2.35
CA GLU A 291 3.07 -18.40 2.08
C GLU A 291 2.98 -17.05 1.38
N ASP A 292 2.07 -16.91 0.41
CA ASP A 292 1.76 -15.66 -0.31
C ASP A 292 1.16 -14.60 0.64
N LEU A 293 0.24 -15.02 1.54
CA LEU A 293 -0.26 -14.16 2.62
C LEU A 293 0.86 -13.74 3.59
N ARG A 294 1.76 -14.64 3.96
CA ARG A 294 2.91 -14.32 4.81
C ARG A 294 3.86 -13.34 4.14
N GLU A 295 4.16 -13.54 2.86
CA GLU A 295 5.01 -12.65 2.08
C GLU A 295 4.38 -11.27 1.92
N THR A 296 3.08 -11.21 1.65
CA THR A 296 2.31 -9.96 1.61
C THR A 296 2.30 -9.26 2.97
N PHE A 297 2.03 -9.98 4.06
CA PHE A 297 2.08 -9.44 5.42
C PHE A 297 3.49 -8.98 5.82
N SER A 298 4.52 -9.74 5.48
CA SER A 298 5.91 -9.33 5.77
C SER A 298 6.27 -8.06 5.00
N THR A 299 5.88 -7.95 3.73
CA THR A 299 6.11 -6.76 2.91
C THR A 299 5.39 -5.53 3.45
N VAL A 300 4.13 -5.70 3.89
CA VAL A 300 3.36 -4.62 4.54
C VAL A 300 4.00 -4.22 5.87
N LEU A 301 4.39 -5.19 6.71
CA LEU A 301 5.07 -4.92 7.97
C LEU A 301 6.41 -4.21 7.75
N ASP A 302 7.23 -4.67 6.80
CA ASP A 302 8.52 -4.05 6.47
C ASP A 302 8.36 -2.65 5.88
N SER A 303 7.32 -2.42 5.08
CA SER A 303 7.03 -1.08 4.54
C SER A 303 6.53 -0.14 5.64
N THR A 304 5.69 -0.63 6.54
CA THR A 304 5.18 0.13 7.68
C THR A 304 6.29 0.44 8.68
N ALA A 305 7.16 -0.54 8.97
CA ALA A 305 8.32 -0.34 9.83
C ALA A 305 9.26 0.72 9.25
N ARG A 306 9.57 0.65 7.95
CA ARG A 306 10.39 1.66 7.26
C ARG A 306 9.73 3.04 7.24
N ALA A 307 8.41 3.11 7.07
CA ALA A 307 7.68 4.37 7.13
C ALA A 307 7.77 5.00 8.54
N ILE A 308 7.64 4.20 9.60
CA ILE A 308 7.81 4.64 10.99
C ILE A 308 9.26 5.08 11.26
N GLU A 309 10.25 4.33 10.76
CA GLU A 309 11.67 4.69 10.89
C GLU A 309 11.98 6.01 10.16
N MET A 310 11.49 6.19 8.94
CA MET A 310 11.66 7.44 8.19
C MET A 310 10.97 8.61 8.87
N TRP A 311 9.74 8.42 9.34
CA TRP A 311 9.01 9.44 10.09
C TRP A 311 9.75 9.80 11.38
N SER A 312 10.17 8.81 12.15
CA SER A 312 10.97 9.02 13.37
C SER A 312 12.30 9.74 13.11
N ALA A 313 12.98 9.43 12.01
CA ALA A 313 14.22 10.08 11.61
C ALA A 313 14.00 11.54 11.17
N GLU A 314 12.87 11.83 10.52
CA GLU A 314 12.48 13.18 10.12
C GLU A 314 12.18 14.03 11.35
N GLU A 315 11.34 13.52 12.26
CA GLU A 315 11.02 14.19 13.54
C GLU A 315 12.28 14.47 14.37
N GLN A 316 13.22 13.52 14.44
CA GLN A 316 14.50 13.73 15.11
C GLN A 316 15.37 14.78 14.41
N ARG A 317 15.29 14.91 13.10
CA ARG A 317 16.03 15.91 12.33
C ARG A 317 15.46 17.31 12.58
N GLU A 318 14.14 17.43 12.57
CA GLU A 318 13.47 18.70 12.94
C GLU A 318 13.80 19.12 14.36
N ALA A 319 13.70 18.19 15.32
CA ALA A 319 14.05 18.47 16.71
C ALA A 319 15.50 18.96 16.90
N ARG A 320 16.46 18.42 16.10
CA ARG A 320 17.85 18.91 16.11
C ARG A 320 17.98 20.33 15.59
N VAL A 321 17.30 20.65 14.48
CA VAL A 321 17.29 22.00 13.92
C VAL A 321 16.77 23.00 14.97
N TRP A 322 15.74 22.63 15.72
CA TRP A 322 15.20 23.46 16.78
C TRP A 322 16.16 23.58 17.98
N ALA A 323 16.80 22.47 18.37
CA ALA A 323 17.79 22.51 19.47
C ALA A 323 18.99 23.39 19.10
N ASP A 324 19.47 23.35 17.86
CA ASP A 324 20.56 24.19 17.33
C ASP A 324 20.13 25.67 17.29
N LEU A 325 18.92 25.97 16.86
CA LEU A 325 18.34 27.31 16.85
C LEU A 325 18.22 27.89 18.25
N LEU A 326 17.76 27.12 19.21
CA LEU A 326 17.66 27.48 20.62
C LEU A 326 19.04 27.63 21.30
N GLY A 327 19.97 26.72 20.94
CA GLY A 327 21.36 26.77 21.45
C GLY A 327 22.18 27.92 20.89
N SER A 328 21.94 28.31 19.61
CA SER A 328 22.62 29.40 18.96
C SER A 328 22.03 30.78 19.28
N SER A 329 20.75 30.83 19.68
CA SER A 329 20.12 32.04 20.11
C SER A 329 20.72 32.44 21.48
N ARG A 330 21.16 33.70 21.59
CA ARG A 330 21.69 34.32 22.87
C ARG A 330 20.71 34.29 24.06
N LEU A 331 19.63 33.52 23.96
CA LEU A 331 18.62 33.29 25.02
C LEU A 331 19.24 32.67 26.27
N THR A 332 20.27 31.82 26.13
CA THR A 332 21.00 31.24 27.24
C THR A 332 21.97 32.21 27.95
N LEU A 333 22.39 33.27 27.28
CA LEU A 333 23.32 34.26 27.85
C LEU A 333 22.62 35.49 28.47
N ALA A 334 21.45 35.88 27.94
CA ALA A 334 20.69 37.04 28.42
C ALA A 334 19.99 36.78 29.76
N SER A 335 19.77 35.54 30.18
CA SER A 335 19.10 35.18 31.43
C SER A 335 19.92 35.49 32.69
N ARG A 336 21.23 35.72 32.55
CA ARG A 336 22.10 36.00 33.70
C ARG A 336 22.15 37.47 34.14
N GLU A 337 21.74 38.40 33.28
CA GLU A 337 21.92 39.85 33.54
C GLU A 337 20.62 40.65 33.76
N SER A 338 19.42 40.11 33.47
CA SER A 338 18.20 40.95 33.42
C SER A 338 17.00 40.49 34.26
N GLY A 339 17.11 39.48 35.11
CA GLY A 339 15.97 39.03 35.93
C GLY A 339 14.79 38.44 35.12
N TRP A 340 15.01 38.08 33.88
CA TRP A 340 14.05 37.52 32.96
C TRP A 340 13.97 35.99 33.14
N SER A 341 12.75 35.45 33.21
CA SER A 341 12.56 34.01 33.34
C SER A 341 12.89 33.31 32.01
N PRO A 342 13.78 32.32 32.01
CA PRO A 342 14.07 31.54 30.79
C PRO A 342 12.82 30.92 30.18
N THR A 343 11.84 30.60 31.03
CA THR A 343 10.56 29.95 30.62
C THR A 343 9.72 30.88 29.75
N ASP A 344 9.65 32.18 30.05
CA ASP A 344 8.82 33.14 29.31
C ASP A 344 9.33 33.33 27.87
N GLY A 345 10.65 33.32 27.67
CA GLY A 345 11.25 33.44 26.34
C GLY A 345 11.15 32.19 25.52
N LEU A 346 11.30 31.02 26.13
CA LEU A 346 11.09 29.76 25.50
C LEU A 346 9.61 29.58 25.08
N GLN A 347 8.69 29.98 25.96
CA GLN A 347 7.26 29.93 25.67
C GLN A 347 6.89 30.84 24.51
N ALA A 348 7.37 32.07 24.47
CA ALA A 348 7.12 32.98 23.35
C ALA A 348 7.68 32.47 21.99
N THR A 349 8.77 31.70 22.03
CA THR A 349 9.41 31.16 20.83
C THR A 349 8.82 29.83 20.37
N LEU A 350 8.49 28.94 21.31
CA LEU A 350 8.07 27.58 21.01
C LEU A 350 6.54 27.44 20.91
N GLN A 351 5.75 28.28 21.60
CA GLN A 351 4.29 28.20 21.57
C GLN A 351 3.70 28.35 20.15
N PRO A 352 4.13 29.29 19.31
CA PRO A 352 3.63 29.37 17.92
C PRO A 352 3.96 28.15 17.09
N LEU A 353 5.05 27.45 17.41
CA LEU A 353 5.45 26.23 16.69
C LEU A 353 4.58 25.03 17.04
N LEU A 354 4.15 24.92 18.31
CA LEU A 354 3.18 23.89 18.72
C LEU A 354 1.87 24.02 17.95
N GLU A 355 1.37 25.25 17.80
CA GLU A 355 0.10 25.52 17.12
C GLU A 355 0.16 25.22 15.62
N VAL A 356 1.30 25.48 14.99
CA VAL A 356 1.49 25.25 13.55
C VAL A 356 1.72 23.77 13.23
N GLN A 357 2.41 23.03 14.10
CA GLN A 357 2.83 21.65 13.82
C GLN A 357 1.97 20.58 14.50
N GLY A 358 1.03 21.01 15.38
CA GLY A 358 0.12 20.08 16.05
C GLY A 358 0.76 19.26 17.16
N TYR A 359 1.90 19.71 17.71
CA TYR A 359 2.52 19.07 18.86
C TYR A 359 1.71 19.31 20.14
N LEU A 360 1.67 18.31 21.02
CA LEU A 360 0.94 18.37 22.28
C LEU A 360 1.60 19.28 23.32
N GLY A 361 2.91 19.50 23.22
CA GLY A 361 3.67 20.32 24.15
C GLY A 361 5.16 20.24 23.89
N TRP A 362 5.94 21.04 24.63
CA TRP A 362 7.39 21.01 24.63
C TRP A 362 7.94 20.93 26.04
N LEU A 363 9.09 20.30 26.18
CA LEU A 363 9.86 20.21 27.40
C LEU A 363 11.34 20.39 27.07
N VAL A 364 12.00 21.34 27.72
CA VAL A 364 13.44 21.56 27.58
C VAL A 364 14.13 21.08 28.86
N VAL A 365 15.08 20.18 28.70
CA VAL A 365 15.81 19.56 29.81
C VAL A 365 17.30 19.84 29.63
N HIS A 366 17.97 20.23 30.71
CA HIS A 366 19.41 20.42 30.74
C HIS A 366 20.15 19.06 30.66
N GLU A 367 21.43 19.08 30.24
CA GLU A 367 22.30 17.90 30.17
C GLU A 367 22.38 17.08 31.47
N TYR A 368 22.12 17.70 32.61
CA TYR A 368 22.08 17.02 33.92
C TYR A 368 20.68 16.53 34.32
N GLY A 369 19.69 16.62 33.42
CA GLY A 369 18.34 16.11 33.66
C GLY A 369 17.39 17.11 34.34
N GLU A 370 17.84 18.34 34.59
CA GLU A 370 16.99 19.39 35.17
C GLU A 370 16.06 20.00 34.10
N VAL A 371 14.78 20.12 34.40
CA VAL A 371 13.79 20.77 33.54
C VAL A 371 14.02 22.27 33.53
N VAL A 372 14.34 22.83 32.37
CA VAL A 372 14.56 24.26 32.16
C VAL A 372 13.25 24.99 31.89
N GLY A 373 12.31 24.34 31.23
CA GLY A 373 10.99 24.89 30.93
C GLY A 373 10.09 23.88 30.23
N SER A 374 8.79 24.14 30.27
CA SER A 374 7.74 23.30 29.69
C SER A 374 6.59 24.16 29.17
N SER A 375 5.86 23.66 28.19
CA SER A 375 4.64 24.30 27.68
C SER A 375 3.47 24.23 28.67
N ASP A 376 3.47 23.24 29.57
CA ASP A 376 2.40 22.99 30.54
C ASP A 376 2.98 22.32 31.80
N ASP A 377 2.56 22.77 32.97
CA ASP A 377 2.96 22.23 34.28
C ASP A 377 2.54 20.75 34.46
N SER A 378 1.51 20.28 33.72
CA SER A 378 1.10 18.90 33.74
C SER A 378 2.14 17.95 33.13
N ILE A 379 2.94 18.44 32.19
CA ILE A 379 4.04 17.67 31.59
C ILE A 379 5.14 17.46 32.62
N ILE A 380 5.45 18.50 33.43
CA ILE A 380 6.45 18.41 34.49
C ILE A 380 5.99 17.47 35.61
N SER A 381 4.71 17.53 36.00
CA SER A 381 4.17 16.70 37.10
C SER A 381 4.12 15.21 36.76
N ASN A 382 4.03 14.85 35.45
CA ASN A 382 4.05 13.48 34.98
C ASN A 382 5.46 13.01 34.56
N TRP A 383 6.47 13.89 34.67
CA TRP A 383 7.85 13.57 34.35
C TRP A 383 8.48 12.74 35.47
N PRO A 384 9.14 11.61 35.19
CA PRO A 384 9.72 10.73 36.20
C PRO A 384 10.82 11.45 37.03
N ASP A 385 10.79 11.32 38.35
CA ASP A 385 11.78 11.90 39.25
C ASP A 385 13.21 11.41 39.04
N ASP A 386 13.41 10.27 38.36
CA ASP A 386 14.72 9.69 38.11
C ASP A 386 15.03 9.61 36.61
N LEU A 387 15.21 10.76 35.99
CA LEU A 387 15.60 10.90 34.60
C LEU A 387 16.99 10.30 34.28
N ALA A 388 17.91 10.34 35.25
CA ALA A 388 19.28 9.89 35.09
C ALA A 388 19.38 8.35 34.96
N SER A 389 18.41 7.61 35.50
CA SER A 389 18.36 6.15 35.45
C SER A 389 17.69 5.60 34.18
N GLN A 390 16.96 6.41 33.44
CA GLN A 390 16.27 5.95 32.23
C GLN A 390 17.23 5.75 31.07
N THR A 391 17.31 4.52 30.59
CA THR A 391 18.18 4.06 29.48
C THR A 391 18.02 4.91 28.20
N PHE A 392 16.87 5.50 28.02
CA PHE A 392 16.51 6.38 26.92
C PHE A 392 17.24 7.71 26.96
N LEU A 393 17.15 8.45 28.08
CA LEU A 393 17.81 9.75 28.24
C LEU A 393 19.33 9.60 28.28
N ARG A 394 19.83 8.50 28.86
CA ARG A 394 21.24 8.18 28.83
C ARG A 394 21.76 8.02 27.39
N LYS A 395 20.95 7.45 26.46
CA LYS A 395 21.29 7.37 25.04
C LYS A 395 21.27 8.74 24.34
N VAL A 396 20.32 9.61 24.71
CA VAL A 396 20.23 10.97 24.16
C VAL A 396 21.44 11.80 24.57
N PHE A 397 21.82 11.75 25.85
CA PHE A 397 22.92 12.58 26.38
C PHE A 397 24.33 11.98 26.22
N THR A 398 24.48 10.68 25.94
CA THR A 398 25.80 10.05 25.72
C THR A 398 26.13 9.79 24.25
N GLY A 399 25.24 10.12 23.31
CA GLY A 399 25.53 10.07 21.88
C GLY A 399 26.54 11.17 21.47
N PRO A 400 27.29 10.96 20.40
CA PRO A 400 28.25 11.96 19.88
C PRO A 400 27.56 13.25 19.39
N ASP A 401 26.25 13.23 19.19
CA ASP A 401 25.42 14.37 18.82
C ASP A 401 24.30 14.51 19.85
N TYR A 402 24.25 15.64 20.56
CA TYR A 402 23.14 16.02 21.42
C TYR A 402 21.87 16.09 20.58
N SER A 403 21.01 15.09 20.64
CA SER A 403 19.75 15.09 19.92
C SER A 403 18.58 15.29 20.86
N ALA A 404 17.76 16.29 20.59
CA ALA A 404 16.44 16.40 21.18
C ALA A 404 15.60 15.20 20.70
N THR A 405 14.96 14.51 21.61
CA THR A 405 14.00 13.46 21.26
C THR A 405 12.62 13.94 21.66
N MET A 406 11.69 13.93 20.73
CA MET A 406 10.29 14.14 21.04
C MET A 406 9.67 12.83 21.54
N LEU A 407 8.91 12.90 22.59
CA LEU A 407 8.03 11.85 23.10
C LEU A 407 6.61 12.11 22.62
#